data_3b5b18d2d34343b9b2ea751f3a50fef9
#
_entry.id   3b5b18d2d34343b9b2ea751f3a50fef9
#
_cell.length_a   1.000
_cell.length_b   1.000
_cell.length_c   1.000
_cell.angle_alpha   90.00
_cell.angle_beta   90.00
_cell.angle_gamma   90.00
#
_symmetry.space_group_name_H-M   'P 1'
#
loop_
_entity.id
_entity.type
_entity.pdbx_description
1 polymer ?
#
loop_
_entity_poly.entity_id
_entity_poly.type
_entity_poly.pdbx_seq_one_letter_code
_entity_poly.pdbx_strand_id
1 'polypeptide(L)'
;MNKSKKILKSLKDKGIIQEDKSNHFYLYRITYNKKKLLGIVGKINLDNYDDKKILGHEETFKERIKKRKEQLLKFNTQISPIYTTYKSTTNSLRKLNSFFKFKPEYNFRSIDKCRHELWVXX
;
A
#
# COMPACT_ATOMS: atom_id res chain seq x y z
N MET A 1 11.88 -6.99 24.12
CA MET A 1 10.95 -6.65 23.02
C MET A 1 9.84 -5.78 23.57
N ASN A 2 9.55 -4.66 22.90
CA ASN A 2 8.50 -3.77 23.39
C ASN A 2 7.11 -4.36 23.11
N LYS A 3 6.10 -3.75 23.71
CA LYS A 3 4.74 -4.26 23.64
C LYS A 3 4.21 -4.30 22.19
N SER A 4 4.53 -3.27 21.41
CA SER A 4 4.05 -3.18 20.02
C SER A 4 4.60 -4.31 19.17
N LYS A 5 5.88 -4.63 19.33
CA LYS A 5 6.48 -5.73 18.60
C LYS A 5 5.91 -7.07 19.02
N LYS A 6 5.59 -7.21 20.30
CA LYS A 6 4.97 -8.44 20.80
C LYS A 6 3.59 -8.66 20.19
N ILE A 7 2.81 -7.57 20.04
CA ILE A 7 1.49 -7.65 19.43
C ILE A 7 1.62 -8.06 17.97
N LEU A 8 2.55 -7.45 17.25
CA LEU A 8 2.75 -7.79 15.85
C LEU A 8 3.16 -9.25 15.68
N LYS A 9 4.07 -9.72 16.53
CA LYS A 9 4.50 -11.10 16.48
C LYS A 9 3.33 -12.05 16.79
N SER A 10 2.50 -11.68 17.74
CA SER A 10 1.35 -12.51 18.10
C SER A 10 0.38 -12.64 16.91
N LEU A 11 0.14 -11.55 16.20
CA LEU A 11 -0.74 -11.58 15.03
C LEU A 11 -0.17 -12.48 13.94
N LYS A 12 1.15 -12.45 13.75
CA LYS A 12 1.79 -13.32 12.78
C LYS A 12 1.68 -14.79 13.20
N ASP A 13 1.92 -15.06 14.48
CA ASP A 13 1.88 -16.43 14.99
C ASP A 13 0.48 -17.03 14.87
N LYS A 14 -0.56 -16.20 15.03
CA LYS A 14 -1.94 -16.65 14.93
C LYS A 14 -2.43 -16.73 13.48
N GLY A 15 -1.62 -16.29 12.54
CA GLY A 15 -2.02 -16.30 11.14
C GLY A 15 -2.97 -15.20 10.71
N ILE A 16 -3.18 -14.20 11.59
CA ILE A 16 -4.08 -13.10 11.26
C ILE A 16 -3.43 -12.19 10.22
N ILE A 17 -2.13 -11.99 10.32
CA ILE A 17 -1.35 -11.31 9.29
C ILE A 17 -0.21 -12.22 8.87
N GLN A 18 0.28 -12.01 7.66
CA GLN A 18 1.40 -12.80 7.17
C GLN A 18 2.32 -11.92 6.34
N GLU A 19 3.58 -12.28 6.33
CA GLU A 19 4.59 -11.58 5.56
C GLU A 19 4.81 -12.33 4.26
N ASP A 20 4.84 -11.61 3.15
CA ASP A 20 5.11 -12.24 1.86
C ASP A 20 6.55 -12.74 1.83
N LYS A 21 6.74 -13.89 1.17
CA LYS A 21 8.04 -14.54 1.16
C LYS A 21 9.05 -13.82 0.29
N SER A 22 8.60 -13.04 -0.67
CA SER A 22 9.49 -12.31 -1.55
C SER A 22 8.92 -10.93 -1.82
N ASN A 23 9.74 -10.08 -2.42
CA ASN A 23 9.33 -8.72 -2.73
C ASN A 23 8.50 -8.72 -4.01
N HIS A 24 7.39 -7.99 -3.95
CA HIS A 24 6.48 -7.88 -5.08
C HIS A 24 5.97 -6.47 -5.21
N PHE A 25 5.47 -6.13 -6.39
CA PHE A 25 4.54 -5.03 -6.57
C PHE A 25 3.15 -5.60 -6.53
N TYR A 26 2.19 -4.76 -6.11
CA TYR A 26 0.81 -5.18 -6.04
C TYR A 26 -0.05 -4.20 -6.82
N LEU A 27 -0.96 -4.71 -7.62
CA LEU A 27 -1.97 -3.89 -8.26
C LEU A 27 -3.24 -3.99 -7.45
N TYR A 28 -3.87 -2.86 -7.24
CA TYR A 28 -4.99 -2.77 -6.32
C TYR A 28 -6.11 -2.02 -7.01
N ARG A 29 -7.32 -2.55 -6.90
CA ARG A 29 -8.50 -1.90 -7.46
C ARG A 29 -9.59 -1.86 -6.41
N ILE A 30 -10.12 -0.66 -6.16
CA ILE A 30 -11.30 -0.49 -5.32
C ILE A 30 -12.45 -0.10 -6.22
N THR A 31 -13.58 -0.76 -6.05
CA THR A 31 -14.79 -0.43 -6.81
C THR A 31 -15.90 -0.05 -5.86
N TYR A 32 -16.57 1.07 -6.14
CA TYR A 32 -17.72 1.54 -5.39
C TYR A 32 -18.66 2.25 -6.34
N ASN A 33 -19.92 1.78 -6.38
CA ASN A 33 -20.96 2.36 -7.25
C ASN A 33 -20.46 2.54 -8.69
N LYS A 34 -19.87 1.48 -9.24
CA LYS A 34 -19.37 1.47 -10.62
C LYS A 34 -18.16 2.36 -10.86
N LYS A 35 -17.69 3.04 -9.84
CA LYS A 35 -16.46 3.84 -9.95
C LYS A 35 -15.30 2.99 -9.48
N LYS A 36 -14.19 3.07 -10.21
CA LYS A 36 -13.01 2.25 -9.92
C LYS A 36 -11.81 3.14 -9.68
N LEU A 37 -11.06 2.81 -8.64
CA LEU A 37 -9.79 3.46 -8.33
C LEU A 37 -8.71 2.41 -8.44
N LEU A 38 -7.69 2.71 -9.24
CA LEU A 38 -6.58 1.79 -9.48
C LEU A 38 -5.32 2.33 -8.83
N GLY A 39 -4.53 1.44 -8.27
CA GLY A 39 -3.29 1.84 -7.66
C GLY A 39 -2.23 0.77 -7.76
N ILE A 40 -1.01 1.18 -7.51
CA ILE A 40 0.13 0.28 -7.42
C ILE A 40 0.72 0.43 -6.04
N VAL A 41 0.93 -0.68 -5.36
CA VAL A 41 1.56 -0.68 -4.04
C VAL A 41 2.97 -1.21 -4.19
N GLY A 42 3.93 -0.48 -3.67
CA GLY A 42 5.32 -0.89 -3.74
C GLY A 42 6.17 -0.06 -2.81
N LYS A 43 7.45 -0.30 -2.87
CA LYS A 43 8.42 0.48 -2.11
C LYS A 43 9.05 1.52 -3.01
N ILE A 44 9.37 2.67 -2.45
CA ILE A 44 10.01 3.76 -3.18
C ILE A 44 11.29 4.12 -2.47
N ASN A 45 12.36 4.28 -3.25
CA ASN A 45 13.63 4.71 -2.71
C ASN A 45 13.51 6.17 -2.25
N LEU A 46 13.93 6.44 -1.03
CA LEU A 46 13.85 7.80 -0.49
C LEU A 46 14.71 8.79 -1.26
N ASP A 47 15.76 8.32 -1.91
CA ASP A 47 16.59 9.21 -2.73
C ASP A 47 15.79 9.87 -3.84
N ASN A 48 14.76 9.19 -4.35
CA ASN A 48 13.92 9.76 -5.38
C ASN A 48 13.17 11.00 -4.89
N TYR A 49 12.81 11.01 -3.62
CA TYR A 49 12.14 12.17 -3.04
C TYR A 49 13.11 13.34 -2.90
N ASP A 50 14.33 13.04 -2.42
CA ASP A 50 15.35 14.06 -2.28
C ASP A 50 15.76 14.64 -3.62
N ASP A 51 15.78 13.82 -4.67
CA ASP A 51 16.11 14.26 -6.02
C ASP A 51 14.91 14.92 -6.71
N LYS A 52 13.80 15.02 -6.01
CA LYS A 52 12.57 15.64 -6.50
C LYS A 52 11.95 14.90 -7.68
N LYS A 53 12.28 13.64 -7.83
CA LYS A 53 11.55 12.77 -8.77
C LYS A 53 10.16 12.47 -8.25
N ILE A 54 10.00 12.52 -6.93
CA ILE A 54 8.73 12.39 -6.25
C ILE A 54 8.51 13.70 -5.49
N LEU A 55 7.41 14.37 -5.80
CA LEU A 55 7.13 15.68 -5.22
C LEU A 55 6.15 15.56 -4.07
N GLY A 56 6.42 16.29 -3.00
CA GLY A 56 5.46 16.40 -1.91
C GLY A 56 4.31 17.29 -2.36
N HIS A 57 3.10 16.95 -1.96
CA HIS A 57 1.93 17.70 -2.42
C HIS A 57 1.10 18.29 -1.30
N GLU A 58 1.45 18.03 -0.05
CA GLU A 58 0.72 18.64 1.04
C GLU A 58 1.61 18.76 2.26
N GLU A 59 1.32 19.79 3.04
CA GLU A 59 2.00 19.97 4.31
C GLU A 59 1.32 19.13 5.37
N THR A 60 2.10 18.60 6.27
CA THR A 60 1.58 17.81 7.36
C THR A 60 1.75 18.56 8.67
N PHE A 61 0.85 18.28 9.61
CA PHE A 61 0.95 18.89 10.94
C PHE A 61 2.07 18.21 11.74
N LYS A 62 2.76 19.00 12.54
CA LYS A 62 3.89 18.50 13.32
C LYS A 62 3.47 17.35 14.25
N GLU A 63 2.27 17.45 14.81
CA GLU A 63 1.79 16.40 15.70
C GLU A 63 1.59 15.08 14.98
N ARG A 64 1.08 15.12 13.76
CA ARG A 64 0.89 13.91 12.98
C ARG A 64 2.23 13.29 12.60
N ILE A 65 3.19 14.13 12.24
CA ILE A 65 4.53 13.64 11.93
C ILE A 65 5.13 12.93 13.14
N LYS A 66 4.98 13.53 14.32
CA LYS A 66 5.49 12.93 15.54
C LYS A 66 4.84 11.59 15.84
N LYS A 67 3.52 11.51 15.69
CA LYS A 67 2.82 10.25 15.95
C LYS A 67 3.25 9.14 14.97
N ARG A 68 3.37 9.47 13.69
CA ARG A 68 3.81 8.49 12.70
C ARG A 68 5.23 8.03 12.97
N LYS A 69 6.11 8.97 13.34
CA LYS A 69 7.47 8.63 13.68
C LYS A 69 7.51 7.68 14.87
N GLU A 70 6.70 7.96 15.88
CA GLU A 70 6.63 7.10 17.05
C GLU A 70 6.15 5.69 16.69
N GLN A 71 5.15 5.60 15.80
CA GLN A 71 4.68 4.30 15.34
C GLN A 71 5.77 3.52 14.63
N LEU A 72 6.50 4.20 13.74
CA LEU A 72 7.59 3.54 13.02
C LEU A 72 8.64 3.00 13.98
N LEU A 73 8.99 3.80 15.00
CA LEU A 73 9.98 3.37 15.97
C LEU A 73 9.49 2.22 16.84
N LYS A 74 8.21 2.25 17.22
CA LYS A 74 7.66 1.20 18.08
C LYS A 74 7.53 -0.13 17.36
N PHE A 75 7.01 -0.12 16.14
CA PHE A 75 6.78 -1.35 15.38
C PHE A 75 7.97 -1.76 14.54
N ASN A 76 8.87 -0.82 14.26
CA ASN A 76 9.94 -1.01 13.28
C ASN A 76 9.37 -1.49 11.95
N THR A 77 8.19 -0.99 11.61
CA THR A 77 7.43 -1.40 10.45
C THR A 77 6.52 -0.26 10.06
N GLN A 78 6.36 -0.04 8.77
CA GLN A 78 5.41 0.95 8.30
C GLN A 78 4.02 0.35 8.29
N ILE A 79 3.15 0.88 9.13
CA ILE A 79 1.80 0.32 9.30
C ILE A 79 0.86 0.81 8.21
N SER A 80 0.98 2.10 7.84
CA SER A 80 0.10 2.69 6.83
C SER A 80 0.91 3.17 5.65
N PRO A 81 0.50 2.84 4.43
CA PRO A 81 1.21 3.34 3.26
C PRO A 81 0.94 4.82 3.05
N ILE A 82 1.82 5.49 2.33
CA ILE A 82 1.57 6.85 1.90
C ILE A 82 0.89 6.81 0.54
N TYR A 83 0.15 7.84 0.26
CA TYR A 83 -0.61 7.95 -0.98
C TYR A 83 0.03 8.97 -1.90
N THR A 84 0.28 8.57 -3.13
CA THR A 84 0.83 9.46 -4.14
C THR A 84 0.03 9.31 -5.42
N THR A 85 0.23 10.25 -6.34
CA THR A 85 -0.37 10.17 -7.66
C THR A 85 0.73 10.38 -8.70
N TYR A 86 0.45 9.94 -9.91
CA TYR A 86 1.38 10.13 -11.01
C TYR A 86 0.59 10.34 -12.30
N LYS A 87 1.24 10.95 -13.27
CA LYS A 87 0.63 11.10 -14.58
C LYS A 87 0.81 9.80 -15.35
N SER A 88 -0.29 9.22 -15.75
CA SER A 88 -0.22 7.97 -16.49
C SER A 88 -0.09 8.25 -17.98
N THR A 89 0.57 7.33 -18.68
CA THR A 89 0.66 7.36 -20.12
C THR A 89 -0.25 6.28 -20.69
N THR A 90 -0.50 6.39 -22.00
CA THR A 90 -1.30 5.37 -22.67
C THR A 90 -0.66 3.99 -22.52
N ASN A 91 0.67 3.93 -22.64
CA ASN A 91 1.36 2.65 -22.52
C ASN A 91 1.26 2.09 -21.10
N SER A 92 1.40 2.93 -20.09
CA SER A 92 1.32 2.44 -18.72
C SER A 92 -0.09 1.95 -18.39
N LEU A 93 -1.11 2.64 -18.88
CA LEU A 93 -2.49 2.19 -18.68
C LEU A 93 -2.75 0.86 -19.38
N ARG A 94 -2.20 0.71 -20.57
CA ARG A 94 -2.36 -0.54 -21.31
C ARG A 94 -1.72 -1.71 -20.60
N LYS A 95 -0.53 -1.48 -20.04
CA LYS A 95 0.16 -2.52 -19.28
C LYS A 95 -0.62 -2.89 -18.03
N LEU A 96 -1.14 -1.90 -17.31
CA LEU A 96 -1.94 -2.17 -16.11
C LEU A 96 -3.20 -2.95 -16.47
N ASN A 97 -3.87 -2.56 -17.53
CA ASN A 97 -5.10 -3.23 -17.93
C ASN A 97 -4.86 -4.69 -18.31
N SER A 98 -3.67 -5.02 -18.80
CA SER A 98 -3.38 -6.41 -19.16
C SER A 98 -3.33 -7.30 -17.93
N PHE A 99 -2.96 -6.77 -16.77
CA PHE A 99 -2.92 -7.55 -15.54
C PHE A 99 -4.32 -7.85 -15.00
N PHE A 100 -5.27 -6.97 -15.26
CA PHE A 100 -6.62 -7.13 -14.74
C PHE A 100 -7.38 -8.25 -15.43
N LYS A 101 -6.83 -8.82 -16.49
CA LYS A 101 -7.42 -9.99 -17.14
C LYS A 101 -7.21 -11.26 -16.33
N PHE A 102 -6.23 -11.25 -15.42
CA PHE A 102 -5.98 -12.40 -14.57
C PHE A 102 -6.87 -12.34 -13.34
N LYS A 103 -7.06 -13.50 -12.72
CA LYS A 103 -7.83 -13.58 -11.49
C LYS A 103 -7.05 -12.91 -10.35
N PRO A 104 -7.67 -12.05 -9.56
CA PRO A 104 -6.94 -11.41 -8.46
C PRO A 104 -6.59 -12.43 -7.37
N GLU A 105 -5.47 -12.15 -6.69
CA GLU A 105 -5.04 -12.95 -5.56
C GLU A 105 -6.01 -12.83 -4.39
N TYR A 106 -6.51 -11.62 -4.17
CA TYR A 106 -7.49 -11.34 -3.13
C TYR A 106 -8.65 -10.57 -3.74
N ASN A 107 -9.85 -10.91 -3.33
CA ASN A 107 -11.06 -10.30 -3.85
C ASN A 107 -12.13 -10.40 -2.76
N PHE A 108 -12.51 -9.26 -2.20
CA PHE A 108 -13.49 -9.27 -1.13
C PHE A 108 -14.24 -7.94 -1.09
N ARG A 109 -15.38 -7.94 -0.41
CA ARG A 109 -16.17 -6.75 -0.20
C ARG A 109 -16.07 -6.34 1.26
N SER A 110 -15.74 -5.06 1.50
CA SER A 110 -15.66 -4.54 2.85
C SER A 110 -17.02 -4.07 3.34
N ILE A 111 -17.08 -3.73 4.62
CA ILE A 111 -18.34 -3.33 5.26
C ILE A 111 -18.94 -2.09 4.57
N ASP A 112 -18.10 -1.19 4.09
CA ASP A 112 -18.57 0.03 3.42
C ASP A 112 -19.02 -0.22 1.98
N LYS A 113 -19.17 -1.49 1.60
CA LYS A 113 -19.68 -1.90 0.29
C LYS A 113 -18.69 -1.63 -0.84
N CYS A 114 -17.43 -1.46 -0.52
CA CYS A 114 -16.39 -1.37 -1.53
C CYS A 114 -15.86 -2.76 -1.86
N ARG A 115 -15.62 -3.01 -3.15
CA ARG A 115 -14.97 -4.25 -3.55
C ARG A 115 -13.48 -3.99 -3.69
N HIS A 116 -12.71 -4.86 -3.06
CA HIS A 116 -11.26 -4.76 -3.07
C HIS A 116 -10.68 -5.94 -3.83
N GLU A 117 -9.82 -5.64 -4.78
CA GLU A 117 -9.15 -6.68 -5.55
C GLU A 117 -7.66 -6.39 -5.55
N LEU A 118 -6.84 -7.42 -5.39
CA LEU A 118 -5.39 -7.30 -5.33
C LEU A 118 -4.74 -8.34 -6.23
N TRP A 119 -3.84 -7.88 -7.14
CA TRP A 119 -3.03 -8.74 -7.99
C TRP A 119 -1.59 -8.62 -7.53
N VAL A 120 -0.90 -9.77 -7.52
CA VAL A 120 0.50 -9.77 -7.12
C VAL A 120 1.34 -9.85 -8.37
N UNK A 121 2.07 -8.88 -8.48
CA UNK A 121 2.82 -8.88 -9.69
C UNK A 121 4.24 -9.17 -9.40
N UNK A 122 4.65 -9.81 -10.20
CA UNK A 122 6.01 -10.19 -10.00
C UNK A 122 6.99 -9.57 -10.78
#